data_44fb247a20e3155fdc71826930747107
#
_entry.id   44fb247a20e3155fdc71826930747107
#
_cell.length_a   1.000
_cell.length_b   1.000
_cell.length_c   1.000
_cell.angle_alpha   90.00
_cell.angle_beta   90.00
_cell.angle_gamma   90.00
#
_symmetry.space_group_name_H-M   'P 1'
#
loop_
_entity.id
_entity.type
_entity.pdbx_description
1 polymer ?
#
loop_
_entity_poly.entity_id
_entity_poly.type
_entity_poly.pdbx_seq_one_letter_code
_entity_poly.pdbx_strand_id
1 'polypeptide(L)'
;MRLLKLPAALILLTGVVLPTGGQGVSETIPGPIPATVLRIIDGDTIVVRARIWLGQDLDTQVRLDGVDAPELKGRCPYENRLALKARAFVQTRTAEGKVVLHDIHYGKYAGRVVARVQTPDGEDLSDALLRAGLGRVYQGRRRASWCQAPAP
;
A
#
# COMPACT_ATOMS: atom_id res chain seq x y z
N MET A 1 20.20 42.29 72.07
CA MET A 1 20.18 42.19 70.60
C MET A 1 20.07 40.69 70.24
N ARG A 2 18.85 40.23 69.91
CA ARG A 2 18.60 38.79 69.53
C ARG A 2 18.54 38.72 68.00
N LEU A 3 19.51 38.04 67.40
CA LEU A 3 19.50 37.76 65.97
C LEU A 3 18.48 36.63 65.66
N LEU A 4 17.50 36.99 64.87
CA LEU A 4 16.50 36.05 64.33
C LEU A 4 17.13 35.33 63.16
N LYS A 5 17.30 34.01 63.27
CA LYS A 5 17.75 33.12 62.17
C LYS A 5 16.53 32.73 61.36
N LEU A 6 16.46 33.15 60.07
CA LEU A 6 15.46 32.66 59.12
C LEU A 6 15.94 31.31 58.55
N PRO A 7 15.06 30.31 58.42
CA PRO A 7 15.41 29.08 57.72
C PRO A 7 15.30 29.27 56.22
N ALA A 8 16.34 28.87 55.48
CA ALA A 8 16.35 28.79 54.02
C ALA A 8 15.44 27.64 53.56
N ALA A 9 14.33 27.98 52.95
CA ALA A 9 13.47 26.97 52.28
C ALA A 9 14.08 26.51 50.97
N LEU A 10 14.48 25.25 50.93
CA LEU A 10 14.98 24.58 49.73
C LEU A 10 13.81 24.18 48.87
N ILE A 11 13.53 24.90 47.77
CA ILE A 11 12.50 24.56 46.79
C ILE A 11 13.07 23.49 45.84
N LEU A 12 12.67 22.25 46.03
CA LEU A 12 12.93 21.15 45.09
C LEU A 12 11.97 21.31 43.87
N LEU A 13 12.51 21.80 42.76
CA LEU A 13 11.81 21.74 41.45
C LEU A 13 11.82 20.31 40.95
N THR A 14 10.72 19.58 41.15
CA THR A 14 10.50 18.31 40.49
C THR A 14 10.10 18.59 39.05
N GLY A 15 11.03 18.40 38.10
CA GLY A 15 10.75 18.46 36.67
C GLY A 15 9.85 17.31 36.26
N VAL A 16 8.61 17.61 35.90
CA VAL A 16 7.68 16.65 35.28
C VAL A 16 8.15 16.46 33.83
N VAL A 17 8.80 15.34 33.54
CA VAL A 17 9.09 14.90 32.16
C VAL A 17 7.79 14.31 31.60
N LEU A 18 7.09 15.08 30.76
CA LEU A 18 5.97 14.56 29.98
C LEU A 18 6.53 13.66 28.87
N PRO A 19 6.02 12.41 28.72
CA PRO A 19 6.38 11.58 27.59
C PRO A 19 5.83 12.23 26.31
N THR A 20 6.72 12.71 25.45
CA THR A 20 6.36 13.05 24.07
C THR A 20 6.03 11.75 23.36
N GLY A 21 4.75 11.39 23.30
CA GLY A 21 4.24 10.31 22.49
C GLY A 21 4.52 10.64 21.03
N GLY A 22 5.58 10.04 20.47
CA GLY A 22 5.84 10.07 19.04
C GLY A 22 4.67 9.40 18.34
N GLN A 23 3.75 10.17 17.78
CA GLN A 23 2.78 9.66 16.82
C GLN A 23 3.60 9.20 15.61
N GLY A 24 3.62 7.88 15.37
CA GLY A 24 4.20 7.31 14.17
C GLY A 24 3.48 7.91 12.96
N VAL A 25 4.15 8.84 12.29
CA VAL A 25 3.65 9.39 11.03
C VAL A 25 3.68 8.23 10.05
N SER A 26 2.50 7.82 9.57
CA SER A 26 2.42 6.87 8.46
C SER A 26 3.09 7.52 7.26
N GLU A 27 4.27 7.03 6.90
CA GLU A 27 5.05 7.56 5.79
C GLU A 27 4.35 7.21 4.48
N THR A 28 3.86 8.24 3.77
CA THR A 28 3.22 8.11 2.46
C THR A 28 3.95 9.01 1.48
N ILE A 29 4.32 8.44 0.33
CA ILE A 29 4.88 9.19 -0.80
C ILE A 29 3.72 9.48 -1.76
N PRO A 30 3.30 10.74 -1.92
CA PRO A 30 2.11 11.06 -2.74
C PRO A 30 2.29 10.75 -4.22
N GLY A 31 3.51 10.76 -4.73
CA GLY A 31 3.79 10.64 -6.16
C GLY A 31 3.61 11.97 -6.91
N PRO A 32 3.52 11.97 -8.26
CA PRO A 32 3.64 10.81 -9.16
C PRO A 32 5.06 10.23 -9.23
N ILE A 33 5.20 8.93 -9.14
CA ILE A 33 6.46 8.22 -9.35
C ILE A 33 6.35 7.39 -10.63
N PRO A 34 7.11 7.71 -11.70
CA PRO A 34 7.13 6.90 -12.91
C PRO A 34 7.80 5.55 -12.66
N ALA A 35 7.20 4.49 -13.22
CA ALA A 35 7.71 3.15 -13.06
C ALA A 35 7.53 2.31 -14.33
N THR A 36 8.37 1.29 -14.47
CA THR A 36 8.28 0.28 -15.52
C THR A 36 7.81 -1.04 -14.93
N VAL A 37 6.79 -1.64 -15.51
CA VAL A 37 6.29 -2.96 -15.09
C VAL A 37 7.28 -4.02 -15.53
N LEU A 38 7.81 -4.77 -14.56
CA LEU A 38 8.75 -5.87 -14.81
C LEU A 38 8.03 -7.21 -14.91
N ARG A 39 6.97 -7.39 -14.09
CA ARG A 39 6.24 -8.65 -14.00
C ARG A 39 4.89 -8.45 -13.32
N ILE A 40 3.87 -9.16 -13.78
CA ILE A 40 2.58 -9.28 -13.12
C ILE A 40 2.60 -10.56 -12.30
N ILE A 41 2.38 -10.47 -10.98
CA ILE A 41 2.29 -11.64 -10.09
C ILE A 41 0.89 -12.23 -10.18
N ASP A 42 -0.12 -11.43 -9.86
CA ASP A 42 -1.55 -11.74 -9.96
C ASP A 42 -2.35 -10.49 -10.32
N GLY A 43 -3.67 -10.52 -10.18
CA GLY A 43 -4.53 -9.41 -10.59
C GLY A 43 -4.33 -8.11 -9.79
N ASP A 44 -3.86 -8.19 -8.56
CA ASP A 44 -3.70 -7.02 -7.69
C ASP A 44 -2.25 -6.78 -7.23
N THR A 45 -1.29 -7.50 -7.77
CA THR A 45 0.12 -7.40 -7.37
C THR A 45 1.04 -7.44 -8.58
N ILE A 46 1.85 -6.40 -8.73
CA ILE A 46 2.82 -6.25 -9.82
C ILE A 46 4.23 -6.01 -9.25
N VAL A 47 5.26 -6.32 -10.03
CA VAL A 47 6.63 -5.90 -9.74
C VAL A 47 6.98 -4.80 -10.71
N VAL A 48 7.49 -3.70 -10.18
CA VAL A 48 7.88 -2.54 -10.98
C VAL A 48 9.31 -2.11 -10.67
N ARG A 49 9.90 -1.42 -11.62
CA ARG A 49 11.10 -0.62 -11.45
C ARG A 49 10.70 0.84 -11.38
N ALA A 50 10.71 1.40 -10.19
CA ALA A 50 10.33 2.78 -9.92
C ALA A 50 11.54 3.70 -10.01
N ARG A 51 11.42 4.82 -10.73
CA ARG A 51 12.42 5.87 -10.78
C ARG A 51 12.28 6.77 -9.56
N ILE A 52 13.15 6.59 -8.54
CA ILE A 52 13.07 7.31 -7.27
C ILE A 52 13.94 8.57 -7.23
N TRP A 53 14.97 8.62 -8.06
CA TRP A 53 15.88 9.76 -8.18
C TRP A 53 16.59 9.76 -9.53
N LEU A 54 17.35 10.83 -9.83
CA LEU A 54 18.20 10.90 -11.02
C LEU A 54 19.22 9.75 -11.04
N GLY A 55 19.09 8.84 -12.02
CA GLY A 55 19.96 7.69 -12.15
C GLY A 55 19.75 6.58 -11.13
N GLN A 56 18.69 6.65 -10.28
CA GLN A 56 18.39 5.62 -9.28
C GLN A 56 17.01 5.02 -9.49
N ASP A 57 16.99 3.72 -9.66
CA ASP A 57 15.79 2.92 -9.80
C ASP A 57 15.69 1.92 -8.63
N LEU A 58 14.48 1.63 -8.21
CA LEU A 58 14.16 0.65 -7.17
C LEU A 58 13.18 -0.39 -7.72
N ASP A 59 13.56 -1.67 -7.67
CA ASP A 59 12.66 -2.76 -7.97
C ASP A 59 11.85 -3.11 -6.71
N THR A 60 10.54 -3.06 -6.81
CA THR A 60 9.65 -3.34 -5.67
C THR A 60 8.36 -4.03 -6.09
N GLN A 61 7.75 -4.75 -5.15
CA GLN A 61 6.41 -5.27 -5.32
C GLN A 61 5.40 -4.19 -4.92
N VAL A 62 4.44 -3.95 -5.80
CA VAL A 62 3.34 -3.03 -5.59
C VAL A 62 2.04 -3.80 -5.56
N ARG A 63 1.32 -3.73 -4.44
CA ARG A 63 -0.06 -4.14 -4.36
C ARG A 63 -0.95 -2.97 -4.75
N LEU A 64 -1.88 -3.20 -5.64
CA LEU A 64 -2.87 -2.21 -6.03
C LEU A 64 -3.75 -1.85 -4.84
N ASP A 65 -3.86 -0.56 -4.53
CA ASP A 65 -4.69 -0.09 -3.44
C ASP A 65 -6.18 -0.21 -3.75
N GLY A 66 -6.99 -0.43 -2.72
CA GLY A 66 -8.45 -0.43 -2.81
C GLY A 66 -9.07 -1.67 -3.47
N VAL A 67 -8.30 -2.63 -3.97
CA VAL A 67 -8.82 -3.82 -4.65
C VAL A 67 -8.27 -5.12 -4.08
N ASP A 68 -9.09 -6.17 -4.11
CA ASP A 68 -8.73 -7.55 -3.86
C ASP A 68 -9.08 -8.38 -5.10
N ALA A 69 -8.08 -9.01 -5.70
CA ALA A 69 -8.24 -9.90 -6.84
C ALA A 69 -8.12 -11.38 -6.41
N PRO A 70 -8.64 -12.32 -7.22
CA PRO A 70 -8.45 -13.74 -6.98
C PRO A 70 -6.97 -14.13 -7.05
N GLU A 71 -6.59 -15.11 -6.21
CA GLU A 71 -5.21 -15.59 -6.12
C GLU A 71 -4.94 -16.72 -7.12
N LEU A 72 -3.76 -16.72 -7.78
CA LEU A 72 -3.33 -17.80 -8.68
C LEU A 72 -3.20 -19.14 -7.95
N LYS A 73 -2.85 -19.11 -6.66
CA LYS A 73 -2.85 -20.29 -5.78
C LYS A 73 -4.11 -20.28 -4.91
N GLY A 74 -5.25 -20.03 -5.53
CA GLY A 74 -6.55 -19.95 -4.88
C GLY A 74 -6.98 -21.30 -4.30
N ARG A 75 -8.02 -21.24 -3.45
CA ARG A 75 -8.53 -22.40 -2.70
C ARG A 75 -9.42 -23.33 -3.52
N CYS A 76 -9.81 -22.93 -4.72
CA CYS A 76 -10.69 -23.71 -5.60
C CYS A 76 -10.43 -23.41 -7.07
N PRO A 77 -10.83 -24.35 -8.00
CA PRO A 77 -10.63 -24.17 -9.43
C PRO A 77 -11.32 -22.91 -10.01
N TYR A 78 -12.40 -22.47 -9.41
CA TYR A 78 -13.10 -21.25 -9.83
C TYR A 78 -12.25 -20.01 -9.58
N GLU A 79 -11.69 -19.87 -8.38
CA GLU A 79 -10.77 -18.78 -8.01
C GLU A 79 -9.55 -18.76 -8.93
N ASN A 80 -8.94 -19.93 -9.19
CA ASN A 80 -7.76 -20.02 -10.05
C ASN A 80 -8.04 -19.54 -11.48
N ARG A 81 -9.21 -19.89 -12.04
CA ARG A 81 -9.61 -19.41 -13.37
C ARG A 81 -9.84 -17.90 -13.41
N LEU A 82 -10.46 -17.34 -12.36
CA LEU A 82 -10.64 -15.89 -12.24
C LEU A 82 -9.30 -15.18 -12.09
N ALA A 83 -8.39 -15.73 -11.31
CA ALA A 83 -7.04 -15.17 -11.12
C ALA A 83 -6.24 -15.08 -12.43
N LEU A 84 -6.33 -16.12 -13.27
CA LEU A 84 -5.72 -16.09 -14.60
C LEU A 84 -6.33 -14.98 -15.48
N LYS A 85 -7.66 -14.80 -15.42
CA LYS A 85 -8.33 -13.72 -16.15
C LYS A 85 -7.92 -12.34 -15.63
N ALA A 86 -7.89 -12.15 -14.31
CA ALA A 86 -7.47 -10.89 -13.70
C ALA A 86 -6.02 -10.54 -14.05
N ARG A 87 -5.11 -11.52 -13.98
CA ARG A 87 -3.71 -11.35 -14.38
C ARG A 87 -3.58 -10.97 -15.85
N ALA A 88 -4.24 -11.68 -16.76
CA ALA A 88 -4.24 -11.40 -18.20
C ALA A 88 -4.81 -10.00 -18.49
N PHE A 89 -5.85 -9.58 -17.77
CA PHE A 89 -6.43 -8.25 -17.88
C PHE A 89 -5.41 -7.18 -17.54
N VAL A 90 -4.72 -7.29 -16.39
CA VAL A 90 -3.67 -6.33 -16.00
C VAL A 90 -2.51 -6.33 -16.99
N GLN A 91 -2.10 -7.51 -17.50
CA GLN A 91 -1.07 -7.59 -18.55
C GLN A 91 -1.45 -6.79 -19.80
N THR A 92 -2.71 -6.88 -20.23
CA THR A 92 -3.20 -6.12 -21.40
C THR A 92 -3.20 -4.62 -21.11
N ARG A 93 -3.65 -4.19 -19.92
CA ARG A 93 -3.69 -2.76 -19.55
C ARG A 93 -2.31 -2.14 -19.36
N THR A 94 -1.32 -2.95 -19.03
CA THR A 94 0.07 -2.52 -18.84
C THR A 94 0.99 -2.95 -19.98
N ALA A 95 0.46 -3.25 -21.17
CA ALA A 95 1.24 -3.77 -22.29
C ALA A 95 2.35 -2.80 -22.75
N GLU A 96 2.19 -1.50 -22.59
CA GLU A 96 3.22 -0.49 -22.85
C GLU A 96 4.39 -0.54 -21.84
N GLY A 97 4.26 -1.29 -20.77
CA GLY A 97 5.25 -1.46 -19.73
C GLY A 97 5.44 -0.23 -18.82
N LYS A 98 4.69 0.83 -19.00
CA LYS A 98 4.79 2.08 -18.21
C LYS A 98 3.60 2.24 -17.30
N VAL A 99 3.85 2.72 -16.09
CA VAL A 99 2.82 3.08 -15.10
C VAL A 99 3.30 4.24 -14.25
N VAL A 100 2.37 4.87 -13.54
CA VAL A 100 2.65 5.92 -12.56
C VAL A 100 2.08 5.48 -11.22
N LEU A 101 2.90 5.61 -10.17
CA LEU A 101 2.52 5.26 -8.80
C LEU A 101 2.14 6.52 -8.02
N HIS A 102 1.05 6.43 -7.26
CA HIS A 102 0.56 7.48 -6.37
C HIS A 102 0.23 6.91 -4.99
N ASP A 103 0.25 7.75 -3.97
CA ASP A 103 -0.16 7.43 -2.59
C ASP A 103 0.55 6.18 -2.04
N ILE A 104 1.87 6.10 -2.31
CA ILE A 104 2.68 4.93 -1.99
C ILE A 104 2.93 4.86 -0.49
N HIS A 105 2.56 3.75 0.13
CA HIS A 105 2.76 3.53 1.56
C HIS A 105 3.12 2.07 1.87
N TYR A 106 3.57 1.81 3.10
CA TYR A 106 3.90 0.45 3.49
C TYR A 106 2.68 -0.45 3.55
N GLY A 107 2.78 -1.62 2.96
CA GLY A 107 1.81 -2.70 3.14
C GLY A 107 2.01 -3.41 4.48
N LYS A 108 1.08 -4.32 4.80
CA LYS A 108 1.16 -5.17 6.00
C LYS A 108 2.40 -6.08 6.02
N TYR A 109 2.97 -6.39 4.88
CA TYR A 109 4.09 -7.32 4.73
C TYR A 109 5.33 -6.57 4.26
N ALA A 110 6.48 -6.85 4.88
CA ALA A 110 7.77 -6.27 4.51
C ALA A 110 8.13 -6.56 3.03
N GLY A 111 8.80 -5.59 2.38
CA GLY A 111 9.23 -5.73 0.99
C GLY A 111 8.14 -5.50 -0.06
N ARG A 112 6.92 -5.09 0.36
CA ARG A 112 5.82 -4.74 -0.53
C ARG A 112 5.20 -3.42 -0.12
N VAL A 113 5.02 -2.54 -1.09
CA VAL A 113 4.27 -1.30 -0.92
C VAL A 113 2.85 -1.45 -1.44
N VAL A 114 1.96 -0.58 -1.00
CA VAL A 114 0.61 -0.39 -1.53
C VAL A 114 0.60 0.94 -2.26
N ALA A 115 0.01 1.00 -3.44
CA ALA A 115 -0.08 2.23 -4.20
C ALA A 115 -1.29 2.22 -5.16
N ARG A 116 -1.78 3.40 -5.49
CA ARG A 116 -2.60 3.59 -6.68
C ARG A 116 -1.69 3.52 -7.90
N VAL A 117 -2.09 2.74 -8.89
CA VAL A 117 -1.30 2.52 -10.11
C VAL A 117 -2.12 2.97 -11.31
N GLN A 118 -1.60 3.95 -12.04
CA GLN A 118 -2.22 4.47 -13.24
C GLN A 118 -1.41 4.09 -14.48
N THR A 119 -2.11 3.77 -15.56
CA THR A 119 -1.55 3.62 -16.90
C THR A 119 -1.22 4.99 -17.50
N PRO A 120 -0.44 5.09 -18.57
CA PRO A 120 -0.06 6.38 -19.19
C PRO A 120 -1.25 7.22 -19.66
N ASP A 121 -2.37 6.60 -20.02
CA ASP A 121 -3.64 7.25 -20.40
C ASP A 121 -4.50 7.67 -19.20
N GLY A 122 -3.99 7.45 -17.96
CA GLY A 122 -4.62 7.91 -16.73
C GLY A 122 -5.65 6.93 -16.13
N GLU A 123 -5.82 5.73 -16.70
CA GLU A 123 -6.72 4.73 -16.12
C GLU A 123 -6.12 4.16 -14.82
N ASP A 124 -6.89 4.14 -13.74
CA ASP A 124 -6.53 3.47 -12.49
C ASP A 124 -6.79 1.95 -12.62
N LEU A 125 -5.76 1.13 -12.36
CA LEU A 125 -5.85 -0.33 -12.53
C LEU A 125 -6.80 -0.98 -11.52
N SER A 126 -6.95 -0.45 -10.31
CA SER A 126 -7.91 -0.95 -9.32
C SER A 126 -9.32 -0.73 -9.80
N ASP A 127 -9.63 0.47 -10.27
CA ASP A 127 -10.94 0.80 -10.82
C ASP A 127 -11.25 -0.02 -12.08
N ALA A 128 -10.26 -0.24 -12.93
CA ALA A 128 -10.41 -1.07 -14.12
C ALA A 128 -10.77 -2.53 -13.77
N LEU A 129 -10.09 -3.12 -12.77
CA LEU A 129 -10.39 -4.47 -12.26
C LEU A 129 -11.79 -4.55 -11.66
N LEU A 130 -12.20 -3.56 -10.87
CA LEU A 130 -13.53 -3.49 -10.28
C LEU A 130 -14.61 -3.41 -11.35
N ARG A 131 -14.47 -2.55 -12.35
CA ARG A 131 -15.41 -2.44 -13.49
C ARG A 131 -15.50 -3.71 -14.32
N ALA A 132 -14.39 -4.43 -14.46
CA ALA A 132 -14.35 -5.70 -15.18
C ALA A 132 -14.92 -6.90 -14.38
N GLY A 133 -15.28 -6.72 -13.09
CA GLY A 133 -15.71 -7.80 -12.21
C GLY A 133 -14.59 -8.78 -11.86
N LEU A 134 -13.33 -8.37 -12.04
CA LEU A 134 -12.13 -9.16 -11.76
C LEU A 134 -11.45 -8.78 -10.45
N GLY A 135 -12.06 -7.87 -9.72
CA GLY A 135 -11.66 -7.40 -8.38
C GLY A 135 -12.88 -7.11 -7.52
N ARG A 136 -12.67 -7.00 -6.23
CA ARG A 136 -13.65 -6.56 -5.22
C ARG A 136 -13.06 -5.42 -4.42
N VAL A 137 -13.89 -4.48 -3.95
CA VAL A 137 -13.45 -3.39 -3.08
C VAL A 137 -12.80 -3.97 -1.82
N TYR A 138 -11.61 -3.47 -1.49
CA TYR A 138 -10.83 -3.93 -0.34
C TYR A 138 -10.36 -2.75 0.52
N GLN A 139 -10.74 -2.77 1.79
CA GLN A 139 -10.42 -1.73 2.76
C GLN A 139 -9.51 -2.23 3.90
N GLY A 140 -8.60 -3.15 3.58
CA GLY A 140 -7.64 -3.68 4.57
C GLY A 140 -8.22 -4.70 5.58
N ARG A 141 -9.48 -5.10 5.43
CA ARG A 141 -10.16 -6.06 6.32
C ARG A 141 -9.93 -7.52 5.89
N ARG A 142 -10.68 -8.46 6.48
CA ARG A 142 -10.64 -9.87 6.09
C ARG A 142 -11.14 -10.03 4.65
N ARG A 143 -10.38 -10.75 3.82
CA ARG A 143 -10.74 -11.07 2.44
C ARG A 143 -11.95 -12.01 2.41
N ALA A 144 -12.93 -11.73 1.55
CA ALA A 144 -14.02 -12.65 1.26
C ALA A 144 -13.54 -13.82 0.38
N SER A 145 -14.17 -14.97 0.50
CA SER A 145 -13.85 -16.13 -0.36
C SER A 145 -14.25 -15.86 -1.80
N TRP A 146 -13.38 -16.25 -2.74
CA TRP A 146 -13.65 -16.26 -4.17
C TRP A 146 -14.24 -17.60 -4.65
N CYS A 147 -14.34 -18.60 -3.75
CA CYS A 147 -14.81 -19.94 -4.09
C CYS A 147 -16.32 -20.08 -4.13
N GLN A 148 -17.06 -19.06 -3.73
CA GLN A 148 -18.52 -19.03 -3.91
C GLN A 148 -18.81 -18.33 -5.22
N ALA A 149 -19.47 -19.04 -6.17
CA ALA A 149 -20.00 -18.40 -7.35
C ALA A 149 -20.94 -17.26 -6.93
N PRO A 150 -20.97 -16.13 -7.64
CA PRO A 150 -22.01 -15.14 -7.42
C PRO A 150 -23.36 -15.83 -7.54
N ALA A 151 -24.28 -15.52 -6.62
CA ALA A 151 -25.66 -15.99 -6.74
C ALA A 151 -26.22 -15.56 -8.11
N PRO A 152 -26.99 -16.39 -8.78
CA PRO A 152 -27.60 -16.09 -10.07
C PRO A 152 -28.49 -14.85 -10.01
#